data_e13e3e9398924896efe445cdde3371b0
#
_entry.id   e13e3e9398924896efe445cdde3371b0
#
_cell.length_a   1.000
_cell.length_b   1.000
_cell.length_c   1.000
_cell.angle_alpha   90.00
_cell.angle_beta   90.00
_cell.angle_gamma   90.00
#
_symmetry.space_group_name_H-M   'P 1'
#
loop_
_entity.id
_entity.type
_entity.pdbx_description
1 polymer ?
#
loop_
_entity_poly.entity_id
_entity_poly.type
_entity_poly.pdbx_seq_one_letter_code
_entity_poly.pdbx_strand_id
1 'polypeptide(L)'
;KSKENEDRILFEVSYNILEFAFEKATKIQEVEERFTEYLSVIQSILGEDDHELQGKGIHPFWDKNDNNPVQSPRYEMLMQYLSMSKTLKLKDLHSYPEYGAFICGNQIQLDVSKENFISVINVFNQIEAAKAYLFANSEFPDSSWNTKIARDIFWEQSMHGILQENAGVN
;
A
#
# COMPACT_ATOMS: atom_id res chain seq x y z
N LYS A 1 6.51 -19.95 -29.05
CA LYS A 1 7.13 -19.56 -27.75
C LYS A 1 6.00 -19.08 -26.89
N SER A 2 5.70 -19.77 -25.78
CA SER A 2 4.82 -19.24 -24.75
C SER A 2 5.46 -17.95 -24.23
N LYS A 3 4.69 -16.87 -24.15
CA LYS A 3 5.12 -15.63 -23.49
C LYS A 3 5.39 -16.01 -22.04
N GLU A 4 6.59 -15.73 -21.54
CA GLU A 4 6.85 -15.92 -20.12
C GLU A 4 5.98 -14.93 -19.34
N ASN A 5 5.34 -15.41 -18.30
CA ASN A 5 4.57 -14.58 -17.38
C ASN A 5 5.55 -13.68 -16.61
N GLU A 6 5.30 -12.37 -16.59
CA GLU A 6 6.13 -11.37 -15.93
C GLU A 6 5.59 -10.99 -14.54
N ASP A 7 4.54 -11.68 -14.05
CA ASP A 7 4.03 -11.45 -12.70
C ASP A 7 5.10 -11.70 -11.64
N ARG A 8 5.05 -10.95 -10.56
CA ARG A 8 5.99 -11.08 -9.44
C ARG A 8 5.23 -11.08 -8.14
N ILE A 9 5.69 -11.91 -7.21
CA ILE A 9 5.24 -11.92 -5.82
C ILE A 9 6.48 -11.66 -4.97
N LEU A 10 6.45 -10.61 -4.17
CA LEU A 10 7.60 -10.18 -3.39
C LEU A 10 7.14 -9.59 -2.05
N PHE A 11 8.05 -9.53 -1.10
CA PHE A 11 7.83 -8.73 0.10
C PHE A 11 7.97 -7.25 -0.24
N GLU A 12 7.05 -6.45 0.25
CA GLU A 12 7.15 -5.00 0.20
C GLU A 12 7.68 -4.49 1.55
N VAL A 13 8.09 -3.31 1.71
CA VAL A 13 8.72 -2.66 2.87
C VAL A 13 9.14 -3.59 4.02
N SER A 14 8.28 -4.48 4.49
CA SER A 14 8.54 -5.47 5.54
C SER A 14 8.16 -6.89 5.11
N TYR A 15 8.63 -7.88 5.87
CA TYR A 15 8.25 -9.29 5.67
C TYR A 15 6.80 -9.62 6.06
N ASN A 16 6.08 -8.64 6.61
CA ASN A 16 4.66 -8.78 6.97
C ASN A 16 3.71 -8.43 5.80
N ILE A 17 4.25 -7.94 4.69
CA ILE A 17 3.47 -7.47 3.54
C ILE A 17 3.93 -8.20 2.28
N LEU A 18 2.98 -8.81 1.56
CA LEU A 18 3.20 -9.38 0.24
C LEU A 18 2.59 -8.50 -0.84
N GLU A 19 3.38 -8.20 -1.85
CA GLU A 19 2.95 -7.52 -3.06
C GLU A 19 2.77 -8.52 -4.20
N PHE A 20 1.62 -8.45 -4.86
CA PHE A 20 1.34 -9.14 -6.11
C PHE A 20 1.43 -8.12 -7.24
N ALA A 21 2.53 -8.10 -7.96
CA ALA A 21 2.75 -7.22 -9.09
C ALA A 21 2.44 -7.97 -10.39
N PHE A 22 1.29 -7.65 -10.99
CA PHE A 22 0.82 -8.31 -12.20
C PHE A 22 1.39 -7.64 -13.45
N GLU A 23 1.70 -8.45 -14.46
CA GLU A 23 1.97 -7.93 -15.80
C GLU A 23 0.74 -7.22 -16.38
N LYS A 24 0.95 -6.43 -17.40
CA LYS A 24 -0.12 -5.72 -18.09
C LYS A 24 -1.21 -6.68 -18.56
N ALA A 25 -2.45 -6.38 -18.19
CA ALA A 25 -3.65 -7.09 -18.60
C ALA A 25 -4.61 -6.14 -19.34
N THR A 26 -5.46 -6.68 -20.20
CA THR A 26 -6.49 -5.93 -20.90
C THR A 26 -7.87 -6.10 -20.27
N LYS A 27 -8.01 -7.10 -19.41
CA LYS A 27 -9.26 -7.40 -18.71
C LYS A 27 -8.98 -7.64 -17.23
N ILE A 28 -9.83 -7.13 -16.38
CA ILE A 28 -9.71 -7.34 -14.93
C ILE A 28 -9.86 -8.82 -14.54
N GLN A 29 -10.66 -9.59 -15.28
CA GLN A 29 -10.84 -11.02 -15.05
C GLN A 29 -9.54 -11.81 -15.17
N GLU A 30 -8.66 -11.43 -16.10
CA GLU A 30 -7.34 -12.07 -16.24
C GLU A 30 -6.47 -11.87 -14.98
N VAL A 31 -6.59 -10.72 -14.33
CA VAL A 31 -5.90 -10.42 -13.07
C VAL A 31 -6.53 -11.20 -11.92
N GLU A 32 -7.86 -11.25 -11.86
CA GLU A 32 -8.61 -11.97 -10.83
C GLU A 32 -8.29 -13.48 -10.84
N GLU A 33 -8.26 -14.11 -12.03
CA GLU A 33 -7.93 -15.52 -12.18
C GLU A 33 -6.52 -15.81 -11.65
N ARG A 34 -5.53 -15.04 -12.08
CA ARG A 34 -4.13 -15.18 -11.62
C ARG A 34 -3.98 -14.92 -10.12
N PHE A 35 -4.61 -13.87 -9.63
CA PHE A 35 -4.59 -13.55 -8.20
C PHE A 35 -5.18 -14.69 -7.36
N THR A 36 -6.30 -15.25 -7.79
CA THR A 36 -6.97 -16.36 -7.09
C THR A 36 -6.07 -17.59 -7.04
N GLU A 37 -5.41 -17.91 -8.14
CA GLU A 37 -4.45 -19.03 -8.21
C GLU A 37 -3.28 -18.80 -7.25
N TYR A 38 -2.62 -17.65 -7.32
CA TYR A 38 -1.47 -17.33 -6.47
C TYR A 38 -1.85 -17.30 -4.98
N LEU A 39 -2.99 -16.68 -4.67
CA LEU A 39 -3.50 -16.61 -3.31
C LEU A 39 -3.74 -18.00 -2.74
N SER A 40 -4.35 -18.90 -3.52
CA SER A 40 -4.61 -20.29 -3.11
C SER A 40 -3.32 -21.04 -2.75
N VAL A 41 -2.28 -20.91 -3.57
CA VAL A 41 -0.98 -21.53 -3.33
C VAL A 41 -0.32 -20.97 -2.07
N ILE A 42 -0.30 -19.65 -1.94
CA ILE A 42 0.34 -18.99 -0.79
C ILE A 42 -0.40 -19.31 0.51
N GLN A 43 -1.73 -19.28 0.51
CA GLN A 43 -2.52 -19.64 1.69
C GLN A 43 -2.30 -21.10 2.10
N SER A 44 -2.12 -22.02 1.15
CA SER A 44 -1.78 -23.41 1.46
C SER A 44 -0.43 -23.52 2.15
N ILE A 45 0.59 -22.80 1.68
CA ILE A 45 1.92 -22.79 2.29
C ILE A 45 1.89 -22.17 3.69
N LEU A 46 1.25 -21.02 3.83
CA LEU A 46 1.16 -20.31 5.11
C LEU A 46 0.36 -21.10 6.16
N GLY A 47 -0.65 -21.85 5.72
CA GLY A 47 -1.48 -22.68 6.58
C GLY A 47 -0.72 -23.85 7.25
N GLU A 48 0.43 -24.27 6.70
CA GLU A 48 1.30 -25.27 7.32
C GLU A 48 1.91 -24.79 8.65
N ASP A 49 2.06 -23.48 8.80
CA ASP A 49 2.61 -22.81 9.99
C ASP A 49 1.55 -21.99 10.76
N ASP A 50 0.27 -22.27 10.57
CA ASP A 50 -0.85 -21.52 11.18
C ASP A 50 -0.86 -20.02 10.84
N HIS A 51 -0.38 -19.66 9.66
CA HIS A 51 -0.40 -18.29 9.16
C HIS A 51 -1.46 -18.11 8.07
N GLU A 52 -1.90 -16.86 7.87
CA GLU A 52 -2.82 -16.51 6.79
C GLU A 52 -2.51 -15.13 6.20
N LEU A 53 -2.82 -14.95 4.92
CA LEU A 53 -2.87 -13.63 4.30
C LEU A 53 -4.25 -12.99 4.54
N GLN A 54 -4.25 -11.73 4.93
CA GLN A 54 -5.47 -10.94 5.09
C GLN A 54 -5.43 -9.71 4.19
N GLY A 55 -6.54 -9.46 3.48
CA GLY A 55 -6.73 -8.26 2.67
C GLY A 55 -7.10 -7.04 3.52
N LYS A 56 -6.18 -6.57 4.36
CA LYS A 56 -6.34 -5.41 5.25
C LYS A 56 -5.46 -4.27 4.78
N GLY A 57 -5.92 -3.04 4.87
CA GLY A 57 -5.10 -1.86 4.59
C GLY A 57 -4.08 -1.53 5.68
N ILE A 58 -4.25 -2.09 6.87
CA ILE A 58 -3.34 -1.99 8.01
C ILE A 58 -3.23 -3.36 8.65
N HIS A 59 -2.02 -3.78 8.98
CA HIS A 59 -1.77 -5.05 9.64
C HIS A 59 -2.43 -5.08 11.04
N PRO A 60 -3.31 -6.05 11.35
CA PRO A 60 -4.09 -6.04 12.59
C PRO A 60 -3.26 -6.19 13.86
N PHE A 61 -2.04 -6.74 13.76
CA PHE A 61 -1.10 -6.92 14.86
C PHE A 61 0.17 -6.08 14.67
N TRP A 62 0.01 -4.87 14.12
CA TRP A 62 1.11 -3.96 13.80
C TRP A 62 2.04 -3.68 14.99
N ASP A 63 1.50 -3.65 16.20
CA ASP A 63 2.21 -3.39 17.45
C ASP A 63 3.00 -4.61 17.99
N LYS A 64 2.71 -5.81 17.47
CA LYS A 64 3.34 -7.07 17.88
C LYS A 64 4.41 -7.54 16.93
N ASN A 65 4.39 -7.03 15.71
CA ASN A 65 5.40 -7.31 14.71
C ASN A 65 6.66 -6.49 14.98
N ASP A 66 7.80 -6.97 14.52
CA ASP A 66 9.05 -6.26 14.62
C ASP A 66 9.12 -5.00 13.72
N ASN A 67 8.27 -4.94 12.68
CA ASN A 67 8.21 -3.87 11.69
C ASN A 67 9.55 -3.52 11.03
N ASN A 68 10.49 -4.47 11.03
CA ASN A 68 11.78 -4.28 10.36
C ASN A 68 11.61 -4.28 8.84
N PRO A 69 12.32 -3.40 8.14
CA PRO A 69 12.29 -3.41 6.69
C PRO A 69 12.96 -4.66 6.13
N VAL A 70 12.49 -5.11 4.97
CA VAL A 70 13.21 -6.05 4.14
C VAL A 70 14.62 -5.53 3.89
N GLN A 71 15.63 -6.40 3.94
CA GLN A 71 17.03 -6.05 3.74
C GLN A 71 17.28 -5.55 2.31
N SER A 72 17.00 -4.27 2.12
CA SER A 72 17.14 -3.55 0.87
C SER A 72 17.54 -2.11 1.15
N PRO A 73 18.56 -1.56 0.50
CA PRO A 73 18.97 -0.15 0.70
C PRO A 73 17.82 0.85 0.48
N ARG A 74 16.88 0.52 -0.43
CA ARG A 74 15.70 1.34 -0.68
C ARG A 74 14.79 1.44 0.55
N TYR A 75 14.48 0.30 1.17
CA TYR A 75 13.56 0.29 2.31
C TYR A 75 14.22 0.76 3.60
N GLU A 76 15.50 0.47 3.78
CA GLU A 76 16.30 1.03 4.89
C GLU A 76 16.35 2.56 4.82
N MET A 77 16.59 3.12 3.64
CA MET A 77 16.55 4.56 3.41
C MET A 77 15.16 5.14 3.69
N LEU A 78 14.08 4.48 3.21
CA LEU A 78 12.72 4.93 3.46
C LEU A 78 12.42 4.98 4.95
N MET A 79 12.74 3.92 5.70
CA MET A 79 12.47 3.85 7.13
C MET A 79 13.30 4.88 7.91
N GLN A 80 14.55 5.13 7.50
CA GLN A 80 15.36 6.23 8.06
C GLN A 80 14.72 7.59 7.83
N TYR A 81 14.25 7.85 6.60
CA TYR A 81 13.57 9.09 6.26
C TYR A 81 12.30 9.30 7.09
N LEU A 82 11.43 8.30 7.17
CA LEU A 82 10.21 8.38 7.97
C LEU A 82 10.50 8.60 9.46
N SER A 83 11.56 7.98 9.98
CA SER A 83 12.00 8.12 11.38
C SER A 83 12.52 9.50 11.74
N MET A 84 12.84 10.35 10.78
CA MET A 84 13.24 11.74 11.04
C MET A 84 12.15 12.53 11.78
N SER A 85 10.89 12.15 11.67
CA SER A 85 9.78 12.73 12.43
C SER A 85 10.03 12.72 13.94
N LYS A 86 10.73 11.71 14.47
CA LYS A 86 11.09 11.59 15.89
C LYS A 86 12.02 12.71 16.36
N THR A 87 12.85 13.25 15.49
CA THR A 87 13.87 14.24 15.82
C THR A 87 13.45 15.66 15.50
N LEU A 88 12.68 15.86 14.45
CA LEU A 88 12.33 17.18 13.94
C LEU A 88 11.24 17.89 14.77
N LYS A 89 10.50 17.15 15.61
CA LYS A 89 9.43 17.68 16.48
C LYS A 89 8.47 18.62 15.73
N LEU A 90 8.16 18.30 14.49
CA LEU A 90 7.22 19.05 13.68
C LEU A 90 5.81 18.89 14.28
N LYS A 91 5.02 19.95 14.23
CA LYS A 91 3.61 19.87 14.61
C LYS A 91 2.85 19.04 13.58
N ASP A 92 1.77 18.44 14.03
CA ASP A 92 0.80 17.74 13.18
C ASP A 92 1.30 16.42 12.55
N LEU A 93 2.48 15.92 12.95
CA LEU A 93 2.91 14.58 12.57
C LEU A 93 2.39 13.54 13.55
N HIS A 94 1.99 12.39 13.00
CA HIS A 94 1.63 11.24 13.84
C HIS A 94 2.87 10.58 14.48
N SER A 95 2.64 9.75 15.51
CA SER A 95 3.70 9.12 16.31
C SER A 95 4.10 7.71 15.85
N TYR A 96 3.81 7.32 14.60
CA TYR A 96 4.02 5.97 14.05
C TYR A 96 4.99 6.00 12.87
N PRO A 97 6.28 6.28 13.06
CA PRO A 97 7.22 6.44 11.96
C PRO A 97 7.48 5.13 11.19
N GLU A 98 7.20 3.97 11.80
CA GLU A 98 7.32 2.66 11.19
C GLU A 98 6.12 2.28 10.31
N TYR A 99 5.17 3.17 10.10
CA TYR A 99 3.91 2.88 9.41
C TYR A 99 4.10 2.23 8.03
N GLY A 100 5.15 2.57 7.31
CA GLY A 100 5.46 1.95 6.02
C GLY A 100 5.62 0.43 6.07
N ALA A 101 5.94 -0.13 7.25
CA ALA A 101 6.13 -1.57 7.43
C ALA A 101 4.83 -2.33 7.74
N PHE A 102 3.71 -1.64 8.01
CA PHE A 102 2.46 -2.29 8.39
C PHE A 102 1.20 -1.78 7.65
N ILE A 103 1.35 -0.82 6.73
CA ILE A 103 0.25 -0.42 5.84
C ILE A 103 0.43 -1.01 4.45
N CYS A 104 -0.67 -1.34 3.80
CA CYS A 104 -0.66 -1.80 2.42
C CYS A 104 -1.85 -1.23 1.63
N GLY A 105 -1.82 -1.34 0.33
CA GLY A 105 -2.89 -0.85 -0.53
C GLY A 105 -2.75 -1.31 -1.97
N ASN A 106 -3.84 -1.21 -2.70
CA ASN A 106 -3.88 -1.54 -4.11
C ASN A 106 -3.40 -0.36 -4.95
N GLN A 107 -2.59 -0.64 -5.95
CA GLN A 107 -2.22 0.31 -6.99
C GLN A 107 -2.73 -0.17 -8.33
N ILE A 108 -3.38 0.71 -9.08
CA ILE A 108 -3.81 0.46 -10.46
C ILE A 108 -3.05 1.42 -11.34
N GLN A 109 -2.25 0.88 -12.27
CA GLN A 109 -1.52 1.66 -13.25
C GLN A 109 -2.21 1.52 -14.61
N LEU A 110 -2.50 2.65 -15.23
CA LEU A 110 -3.17 2.70 -16.51
C LEU A 110 -2.24 3.24 -17.58
N ASP A 111 -2.22 2.59 -18.73
CA ASP A 111 -1.59 3.18 -19.93
C ASP A 111 -2.44 4.32 -20.44
N VAL A 112 -1.81 5.46 -20.61
CA VAL A 112 -2.44 6.68 -21.16
C VAL A 112 -1.61 7.25 -22.31
N SER A 113 -2.27 7.89 -23.27
CA SER A 113 -1.61 8.60 -24.33
C SER A 113 -1.43 10.08 -23.98
N LYS A 114 -0.58 10.79 -24.75
CA LYS A 114 -0.39 12.23 -24.59
C LYS A 114 -1.68 13.04 -24.82
N GLU A 115 -2.59 12.48 -25.61
CA GLU A 115 -3.84 13.15 -25.98
C GLU A 115 -4.89 13.04 -24.88
N ASN A 116 -4.84 11.98 -24.06
CA ASN A 116 -5.90 11.69 -23.09
C ASN A 116 -5.47 11.77 -21.60
N PHE A 117 -4.18 11.93 -21.29
CA PHE A 117 -3.72 11.86 -19.90
C PHE A 117 -4.37 12.92 -18.99
N ILE A 118 -4.56 14.15 -19.47
CA ILE A 118 -5.25 15.19 -18.68
C ILE A 118 -6.70 14.79 -18.36
N SER A 119 -7.41 14.25 -19.37
CA SER A 119 -8.79 13.80 -19.16
C SER A 119 -8.87 12.64 -18.17
N VAL A 120 -7.91 11.72 -18.22
CA VAL A 120 -7.83 10.60 -17.28
C VAL A 120 -7.58 11.11 -15.86
N ILE A 121 -6.63 12.01 -15.65
CA ILE A 121 -6.36 12.63 -14.34
C ILE A 121 -7.63 13.30 -13.80
N ASN A 122 -8.30 14.11 -14.62
CA ASN A 122 -9.52 14.80 -14.20
C ASN A 122 -10.64 13.83 -13.80
N VAL A 123 -10.83 12.74 -14.55
CA VAL A 123 -11.82 11.71 -14.20
C VAL A 123 -11.48 11.05 -12.86
N PHE A 124 -10.21 10.67 -12.65
CA PHE A 124 -9.81 10.05 -11.38
C PHE A 124 -9.95 10.98 -10.19
N ASN A 125 -9.69 12.28 -10.34
CA ASN A 125 -9.94 13.28 -9.31
C ASN A 125 -11.44 13.41 -9.00
N GLN A 126 -12.31 13.38 -10.01
CA GLN A 126 -13.77 13.46 -9.80
C GLN A 126 -14.35 12.26 -9.05
N ILE A 127 -13.76 11.07 -9.22
CA ILE A 127 -14.24 9.84 -8.56
C ILE A 127 -13.51 9.54 -7.25
N GLU A 128 -12.62 10.40 -6.77
CA GLU A 128 -11.78 10.15 -5.59
C GLU A 128 -12.59 9.80 -4.34
N ALA A 129 -13.61 10.60 -4.03
CA ALA A 129 -14.50 10.33 -2.90
C ALA A 129 -15.25 9.00 -3.04
N ALA A 130 -15.66 8.63 -4.26
CA ALA A 130 -16.32 7.35 -4.52
C ALA A 130 -15.34 6.18 -4.34
N LYS A 131 -14.09 6.31 -4.78
CA LYS A 131 -13.04 5.30 -4.55
C LYS A 131 -12.79 5.12 -3.05
N ALA A 132 -12.63 6.21 -2.30
CA ALA A 132 -12.45 6.15 -0.85
C ALA A 132 -13.62 5.43 -0.17
N TYR A 133 -14.84 5.74 -0.54
CA TYR A 133 -16.05 5.11 0.01
C TYR A 133 -16.13 3.61 -0.28
N LEU A 134 -15.83 3.20 -1.52
CA LEU A 134 -15.96 1.81 -1.96
C LEU A 134 -14.83 0.91 -1.48
N PHE A 135 -13.62 1.44 -1.35
CA PHE A 135 -12.42 0.65 -1.09
C PHE A 135 -11.77 0.92 0.29
N ALA A 136 -12.46 1.67 1.15
CA ALA A 136 -12.00 1.93 2.51
C ALA A 136 -11.87 0.63 3.32
N ASN A 137 -10.65 0.28 3.74
CA ASN A 137 -10.37 -0.92 4.54
C ASN A 137 -9.17 -0.74 5.48
N SER A 138 -8.83 0.50 5.82
CA SER A 138 -7.68 0.85 6.66
C SER A 138 -8.12 1.53 7.97
N GLU A 139 -9.02 0.91 8.70
CA GLU A 139 -9.38 1.33 10.04
C GLU A 139 -8.21 1.12 11.01
N PHE A 140 -7.95 2.12 11.86
CA PHE A 140 -6.87 2.09 12.85
C PHE A 140 -7.40 2.37 14.25
N PRO A 141 -7.88 1.34 14.97
CA PRO A 141 -8.58 1.51 16.25
C PRO A 141 -7.69 2.02 17.38
N ASP A 142 -6.36 1.85 17.28
CA ASP A 142 -5.38 2.29 18.29
C ASP A 142 -5.11 3.81 18.25
N SER A 143 -5.82 4.54 17.41
CA SER A 143 -5.70 5.99 17.27
C SER A 143 -7.02 6.69 17.56
N SER A 144 -6.96 8.02 17.69
CA SER A 144 -8.13 8.90 17.72
C SER A 144 -8.77 9.13 16.34
N TRP A 145 -8.26 8.51 15.29
CA TRP A 145 -8.72 8.68 13.91
C TRP A 145 -10.00 7.88 13.65
N ASN A 146 -11.11 8.55 13.69
CA ASN A 146 -12.42 7.93 13.43
C ASN A 146 -12.69 7.85 11.92
N THR A 147 -11.90 7.04 11.22
CA THR A 147 -12.01 6.85 9.76
C THR A 147 -11.64 5.44 9.33
N LYS A 148 -12.17 5.01 8.19
CA LYS A 148 -11.79 3.74 7.52
C LYS A 148 -10.73 3.93 6.43
N ILE A 149 -10.20 5.14 6.29
CA ILE A 149 -9.12 5.49 5.37
C ILE A 149 -7.91 6.05 6.13
N ALA A 150 -7.61 5.50 7.31
CA ALA A 150 -6.49 5.95 8.14
C ALA A 150 -5.12 5.88 7.43
N ARG A 151 -5.02 5.06 6.37
CA ARG A 151 -3.82 5.00 5.53
C ARG A 151 -3.49 6.38 4.92
N ASP A 152 -4.48 7.17 4.55
CA ASP A 152 -4.26 8.52 4.02
C ASP A 152 -3.67 9.43 5.10
N ILE A 153 -4.18 9.34 6.34
CA ILE A 153 -3.64 10.11 7.47
C ILE A 153 -2.18 9.73 7.76
N PHE A 154 -1.84 8.43 7.67
CA PHE A 154 -0.44 7.99 7.80
C PHE A 154 0.48 8.69 6.80
N TRP A 155 0.06 8.82 5.55
CA TRP A 155 0.85 9.50 4.53
C TRP A 155 0.88 11.02 4.72
N GLU A 156 -0.27 11.65 4.94
CA GLU A 156 -0.40 13.10 5.08
C GLU A 156 0.30 13.65 6.31
N GLN A 157 0.15 12.96 7.46
CA GLN A 157 0.73 13.40 8.74
C GLN A 157 2.07 12.70 9.02
N SER A 158 2.90 12.53 8.00
CA SER A 158 4.23 11.93 8.09
C SER A 158 5.30 12.82 7.46
N MET A 159 6.55 12.35 7.50
CA MET A 159 7.65 13.00 6.77
C MET A 159 7.39 13.07 5.26
N HIS A 160 6.59 12.16 4.71
CA HIS A 160 6.20 12.21 3.31
C HIS A 160 5.24 13.38 3.03
N GLY A 161 4.28 13.63 3.89
CA GLY A 161 3.23 14.64 3.72
C GLY A 161 3.62 16.07 4.14
N ILE A 162 4.83 16.31 4.67
CA ILE A 162 5.27 17.67 5.01
C ILE A 162 5.42 18.59 3.79
N LEU A 163 5.62 18.02 2.61
CA LEU A 163 5.59 18.74 1.36
C LEU A 163 4.17 18.64 0.78
N GLN A 164 3.53 19.77 0.56
CA GLN A 164 2.15 19.82 0.08
C GLN A 164 1.97 19.07 -1.25
N GLU A 165 3.00 19.08 -2.09
CA GLU A 165 3.01 18.38 -3.38
C GLU A 165 2.91 16.86 -3.24
N ASN A 166 3.23 16.31 -2.07
CA ASN A 166 3.14 14.88 -1.79
C ASN A 166 1.80 14.47 -1.17
N ALA A 167 1.01 15.43 -0.69
CA ALA A 167 -0.23 15.16 0.06
C ALA A 167 -1.50 15.15 -0.81
N GLY A 168 -1.36 15.17 -2.11
CA GLY A 168 -2.49 15.09 -3.04
C GLY A 168 -2.41 16.05 -4.21
N VAL A 169 -3.44 16.02 -5.06
CA VAL A 169 -3.60 16.94 -6.20
C VAL A 169 -4.55 18.05 -5.76
N ASN A 170 -4.03 19.26 -5.70
CA ASN A 170 -4.83 20.49 -5.48
C ASN A 170 -5.39 21.03 -6.77
#